data_45d370967329cbfa7cd9674998223d70
#
_entry.id   45d370967329cbfa7cd9674998223d70
#
_cell.length_a   1.000
_cell.length_b   1.000
_cell.length_c   1.000
_cell.angle_alpha   90.00
_cell.angle_beta   90.00
_cell.angle_gamma   90.00
#
_symmetry.space_group_name_H-M   'P 1'
#
loop_
_entity.id
_entity.type
_entity.pdbx_description
1 polymer ?
#
loop_
_entity_poly.entity_id
_entity_poly.type
_entity_poly.pdbx_seq_one_letter_code
_entity_poly.pdbx_strand_id
1 'polypeptide(L)'
;MTTALLEARDLSIHKGLRQLLKDVTLCAEPGDLWQLAGGNGIGKTSLLRSFARLASIEVYGDLSRCDDVLYIGHSAALKGAMTPRQNLKYHPSGLCTPTDTEIDEALTDVGLAGYENALTARLSAGQKRRVTLARLFLPSGRLWLLDEPFTALDVAGV
;
A
#
# COMPACT_ATOMS: atom_id res chain seq x y z
N MET A 1 -1.26 -21.54 -17.59
CA MET A 1 -0.02 -20.92 -17.10
C MET A 1 -0.44 -19.75 -16.23
N THR A 2 -0.18 -19.83 -14.93
CA THR A 2 -0.48 -18.73 -14.01
C THR A 2 0.50 -17.60 -14.31
N THR A 3 -0.01 -16.43 -14.67
CA THR A 3 0.85 -15.27 -14.95
C THR A 3 1.28 -14.66 -13.63
N ALA A 4 2.57 -14.55 -13.38
CA ALA A 4 3.11 -13.91 -12.20
C ALA A 4 2.53 -12.49 -12.01
N LEU A 5 2.23 -12.11 -10.78
CA LEU A 5 1.77 -10.77 -10.43
C LEU A 5 2.93 -9.78 -10.34
N LEU A 6 4.11 -10.27 -9.95
CA LEU A 6 5.34 -9.50 -9.84
C LEU A 6 6.52 -10.42 -10.14
N GLU A 7 7.42 -9.99 -11.01
CA GLU A 7 8.69 -10.65 -11.27
C GLU A 7 9.81 -9.62 -11.25
N ALA A 8 10.83 -9.88 -10.46
CA ALA A 8 12.07 -9.12 -10.41
C ALA A 8 13.24 -10.07 -10.67
N ARG A 9 14.17 -9.68 -11.56
CA ARG A 9 15.38 -10.44 -11.88
C ARG A 9 16.59 -9.52 -11.77
N ASP A 10 17.55 -9.93 -10.95
CA ASP A 10 18.82 -9.22 -10.72
C ASP A 10 18.62 -7.74 -10.41
N LEU A 11 17.53 -7.43 -9.67
CA LEU A 11 17.13 -6.08 -9.38
C LEU A 11 18.08 -5.43 -8.37
N SER A 12 18.67 -4.33 -8.73
CA SER A 12 19.52 -3.52 -7.86
C SER A 12 18.94 -2.12 -7.71
N ILE A 13 18.97 -1.58 -6.51
CA ILE A 13 18.35 -0.31 -6.15
C ILE A 13 19.40 0.62 -5.60
N HIS A 14 19.49 1.81 -6.18
CA HIS A 14 20.41 2.86 -5.78
C HIS A 14 19.66 4.13 -5.35
N LYS A 15 20.19 4.82 -4.36
CA LYS A 15 19.74 6.15 -3.94
C LYS A 15 20.95 7.10 -3.97
N GLY A 16 21.10 7.84 -5.06
CA GLY A 16 22.31 8.57 -5.37
C GLY A 16 23.50 7.61 -5.48
N LEU A 17 24.60 7.89 -4.79
CA LEU A 17 25.80 7.04 -4.81
C LEU A 17 25.71 5.77 -3.94
N ARG A 18 24.64 5.61 -3.17
CA ARG A 18 24.50 4.47 -2.26
C ARG A 18 23.66 3.37 -2.88
N GLN A 19 24.25 2.19 -3.03
CA GLN A 19 23.50 0.96 -3.33
C GLN A 19 22.77 0.50 -2.07
N LEU A 20 21.45 0.40 -2.15
CA LEU A 20 20.58 -0.05 -1.06
C LEU A 20 20.37 -1.56 -1.10
N LEU A 21 20.10 -2.09 -2.31
CA LEU A 21 19.86 -3.50 -2.55
C LEU A 21 20.60 -3.94 -3.80
N LYS A 22 20.99 -5.21 -3.84
CA LYS A 22 21.75 -5.81 -4.93
C LYS A 22 21.20 -7.18 -5.28
N ASP A 23 21.08 -7.46 -6.58
CA ASP A 23 20.77 -8.78 -7.16
C ASP A 23 19.52 -9.43 -6.54
N VAL A 24 18.44 -8.65 -6.33
CA VAL A 24 17.17 -9.18 -5.81
C VAL A 24 16.43 -9.88 -6.94
N THR A 25 16.19 -11.18 -6.76
CA THR A 25 15.40 -11.99 -7.70
C THR A 25 14.24 -12.62 -6.93
N LEU A 26 13.01 -12.39 -7.39
CA LEU A 26 11.80 -12.97 -6.83
C LEU A 26 10.69 -13.05 -7.89
N CYS A 27 9.76 -13.97 -7.66
CA CYS A 27 8.56 -14.11 -8.46
C CYS A 27 7.39 -14.33 -7.51
N ALA A 28 6.36 -13.48 -7.58
CA ALA A 28 5.15 -13.60 -6.78
C ALA A 28 3.96 -13.95 -7.68
N GLU A 29 3.27 -15.02 -7.32
CA GLU A 29 2.09 -15.53 -8.01
C GLU A 29 0.80 -15.21 -7.24
N PRO A 30 -0.38 -15.34 -7.86
CA PRO A 30 -1.64 -15.20 -7.15
C PRO A 30 -1.76 -16.17 -5.97
N GLY A 31 -2.05 -15.64 -4.78
CA GLY A 31 -2.14 -16.40 -3.54
C GLY A 31 -0.87 -16.41 -2.69
N ASP A 32 0.25 -15.94 -3.22
CA ASP A 32 1.48 -15.83 -2.44
C ASP A 32 1.40 -14.74 -1.37
N LEU A 33 2.05 -14.99 -0.25
CA LEU A 33 2.32 -14.02 0.81
C LEU A 33 3.82 -13.91 1.06
N TRP A 34 4.39 -12.74 0.77
CA TRP A 34 5.81 -12.46 0.96
C TRP A 34 6.02 -11.48 2.11
N GLN A 35 6.90 -11.83 3.04
CA GLN A 35 7.34 -10.92 4.10
C GLN A 35 8.77 -10.45 3.86
N LEU A 36 8.96 -9.12 3.76
CA LEU A 36 10.28 -8.52 3.70
C LEU A 36 10.82 -8.31 5.11
N ALA A 37 11.73 -9.17 5.54
CA ALA A 37 12.41 -9.07 6.84
C ALA A 37 13.72 -8.30 6.74
N GLY A 38 14.13 -7.65 7.83
CA GLY A 38 15.41 -6.95 7.94
C GLY A 38 15.31 -5.67 8.78
N GLY A 39 16.46 -5.15 9.20
CA GLY A 39 16.58 -3.94 10.03
C GLY A 39 16.04 -2.67 9.35
N ASN A 40 15.87 -1.61 10.15
CA ASN A 40 15.47 -0.31 9.63
C ASN A 40 16.55 0.27 8.72
N GLY A 41 16.13 0.93 7.64
CA GLY A 41 17.04 1.55 6.67
C GLY A 41 17.72 0.61 5.67
N ILE A 42 17.46 -0.72 5.70
CA ILE A 42 18.05 -1.67 4.75
C ILE A 42 17.49 -1.55 3.33
N GLY A 43 16.39 -0.84 3.12
CA GLY A 43 15.84 -0.62 1.78
C GLY A 43 14.46 -1.24 1.51
N LYS A 44 13.78 -1.83 2.53
CA LYS A 44 12.44 -2.45 2.37
C LYS A 44 11.42 -1.52 1.71
N THR A 45 11.25 -0.31 2.26
CA THR A 45 10.38 0.73 1.68
C THR A 45 10.79 1.10 0.25
N SER A 46 12.10 1.19 -0.02
CA SER A 46 12.62 1.49 -1.37
C SER A 46 12.26 0.40 -2.35
N LEU A 47 12.38 -0.86 -1.96
CA LEU A 47 12.00 -2.02 -2.78
C LEU A 47 10.50 -2.02 -3.08
N LEU A 48 9.65 -1.86 -2.06
CA LEU A 48 8.20 -1.82 -2.24
C LEU A 48 7.76 -0.65 -3.14
N ARG A 49 8.38 0.53 -2.98
CA ARG A 49 8.11 1.69 -3.83
C ARG A 49 8.59 1.49 -5.27
N SER A 50 9.69 0.77 -5.47
CA SER A 50 10.15 0.38 -6.82
C SER A 50 9.16 -0.56 -7.49
N PHE A 51 8.66 -1.57 -6.76
CA PHE A 51 7.61 -2.46 -7.24
C PHE A 51 6.31 -1.69 -7.57
N ALA A 52 5.95 -0.69 -6.76
CA ALA A 52 4.81 0.18 -7.02
C ALA A 52 5.05 1.19 -8.16
N ARG A 53 6.28 1.32 -8.68
CA ARG A 53 6.70 2.37 -9.63
C ARG A 53 6.48 3.79 -9.11
N LEU A 54 6.63 3.99 -7.79
CA LEU A 54 6.44 5.28 -7.11
C LEU A 54 7.77 5.93 -6.72
N ALA A 55 8.88 5.33 -7.03
CA ALA A 55 10.17 5.80 -6.56
C ALA A 55 10.88 6.67 -7.60
N SER A 56 11.40 7.79 -7.14
CA SER A 56 12.46 8.53 -7.82
C SER A 56 13.83 7.93 -7.44
N ILE A 57 13.99 6.61 -7.66
CA ILE A 57 15.18 5.83 -7.30
C ILE A 57 15.66 5.14 -8.55
N GLU A 58 16.96 5.02 -8.68
CA GLU A 58 17.56 4.29 -9.79
C GLU A 58 17.40 2.80 -9.57
N VAL A 59 16.74 2.13 -10.51
CA VAL A 59 16.47 0.71 -10.50
C VAL A 59 17.13 0.08 -11.71
N TYR A 60 17.98 -0.91 -11.49
CA TYR A 60 18.68 -1.69 -12.52
C TYR A 60 18.21 -3.13 -12.44
N GLY A 61 18.23 -3.86 -13.56
CA GLY A 61 17.67 -5.20 -13.69
C GLY A 61 16.25 -5.20 -14.24
N ASP A 62 15.65 -6.37 -14.31
CA ASP A 62 14.34 -6.54 -14.91
C ASP A 62 13.24 -6.50 -13.85
N LEU A 63 12.20 -5.70 -14.08
CA LEU A 63 11.02 -5.62 -13.24
C LEU A 63 9.76 -5.63 -14.08
N SER A 64 8.98 -6.66 -13.97
CA SER A 64 7.63 -6.76 -14.53
C SER A 64 6.60 -6.95 -13.43
N ARG A 65 5.41 -6.41 -13.60
CA ARG A 65 4.29 -6.59 -12.68
C ARG A 65 2.96 -6.35 -13.38
N CYS A 66 1.88 -6.87 -12.78
CA CYS A 66 0.53 -6.51 -13.20
C CYS A 66 0.28 -5.00 -12.98
N ASP A 67 -0.72 -4.44 -13.69
CA ASP A 67 -1.07 -3.02 -13.54
C ASP A 67 -1.92 -2.76 -12.29
N ASP A 68 -2.64 -3.77 -11.83
CA ASP A 68 -3.57 -3.71 -10.69
C ASP A 68 -2.82 -3.81 -9.37
N VAL A 69 -2.25 -2.71 -8.90
CA VAL A 69 -1.45 -2.66 -7.66
C VAL A 69 -2.06 -1.73 -6.63
N LEU A 70 -2.27 -2.23 -5.42
CA LEU A 70 -2.55 -1.43 -4.24
C LEU A 70 -1.25 -1.24 -3.44
N TYR A 71 -0.78 0.00 -3.32
CA TYR A 71 0.33 0.34 -2.44
C TYR A 71 -0.16 1.07 -1.20
N ILE A 72 0.14 0.52 -0.02
CA ILE A 72 -0.07 1.17 1.27
C ILE A 72 1.30 1.45 1.89
N GLY A 73 1.71 2.71 1.86
CA GLY A 73 2.98 3.16 2.42
C GLY A 73 2.93 3.42 3.93
N HIS A 74 4.07 3.77 4.49
CA HIS A 74 4.20 4.15 5.89
C HIS A 74 3.31 5.36 6.27
N SER A 75 3.20 6.38 5.43
CA SER A 75 2.27 7.49 5.63
C SER A 75 0.88 7.16 5.11
N ALA A 76 -0.15 7.65 5.79
CA ALA A 76 -1.54 7.41 5.41
C ALA A 76 -1.92 7.94 4.02
N ALA A 77 -1.17 8.89 3.46
CA ALA A 77 -1.39 9.50 2.15
C ALA A 77 -2.85 9.93 1.90
N LEU A 78 -3.49 10.50 2.93
CA LEU A 78 -4.86 10.98 2.91
C LEU A 78 -4.89 12.50 2.70
N LYS A 79 -5.87 12.97 1.94
CA LYS A 79 -6.15 14.40 1.78
C LYS A 79 -6.96 14.89 2.98
N GLY A 80 -6.35 15.73 3.83
CA GLY A 80 -6.96 16.23 5.08
C GLY A 80 -8.26 17.01 4.87
N ALA A 81 -8.39 17.71 3.74
CA ALA A 81 -9.59 18.47 3.37
C ALA A 81 -10.75 17.59 2.88
N MET A 82 -10.52 16.30 2.68
CA MET A 82 -11.52 15.31 2.29
C MET A 82 -11.99 14.51 3.49
N THR A 83 -13.18 13.93 3.38
CA THR A 83 -13.70 12.95 4.35
C THR A 83 -13.08 11.56 4.09
N PRO A 84 -13.15 10.60 5.05
CA PRO A 84 -12.80 9.20 4.80
C PRO A 84 -13.47 8.64 3.55
N ARG A 85 -14.79 8.82 3.40
CA ARG A 85 -15.55 8.40 2.22
C ARG A 85 -14.94 8.95 0.92
N GLN A 86 -14.65 10.24 0.86
CA GLN A 86 -14.04 10.86 -0.32
C GLN A 86 -12.62 10.35 -0.59
N ASN A 87 -11.81 10.15 0.46
CA ASN A 87 -10.46 9.61 0.32
C ASN A 87 -10.45 8.16 -0.22
N LEU A 88 -11.45 7.35 0.15
CA LEU A 88 -11.61 5.99 -0.36
C LEU A 88 -12.17 6.00 -1.79
N LYS A 89 -13.21 6.79 -2.04
CA LYS A 89 -13.90 6.87 -3.34
C LYS A 89 -12.96 7.32 -4.47
N TYR A 90 -12.08 8.28 -4.21
CA TYR A 90 -11.19 8.87 -5.21
C TYR A 90 -9.76 8.37 -5.14
N HIS A 91 -9.55 7.15 -4.63
CA HIS A 91 -8.21 6.57 -4.59
C HIS A 91 -7.76 6.09 -5.98
N PRO A 92 -6.55 6.49 -6.44
CA PRO A 92 -6.10 6.23 -7.82
C PRO A 92 -5.82 4.75 -8.15
N SER A 93 -5.63 3.89 -7.16
CA SER A 93 -5.37 2.45 -7.37
C SER A 93 -6.63 1.59 -7.31
N GLY A 94 -7.82 2.16 -7.35
CA GLY A 94 -9.07 1.40 -7.44
C GLY A 94 -9.28 0.85 -8.86
N LEU A 95 -9.64 -0.43 -8.98
CA LEU A 95 -10.04 -1.06 -10.25
C LEU A 95 -11.37 -0.50 -10.75
N CYS A 96 -12.22 -0.10 -9.83
CA CYS A 96 -13.49 0.57 -10.09
C CYS A 96 -13.75 1.58 -8.96
N THR A 97 -14.66 2.51 -9.21
CA THR A 97 -15.11 3.42 -8.15
C THR A 97 -16.04 2.67 -7.20
N PRO A 98 -15.70 2.50 -5.93
CA PRO A 98 -16.55 1.81 -4.98
C PRO A 98 -17.85 2.60 -4.74
N THR A 99 -18.91 1.89 -4.44
CA THR A 99 -20.19 2.47 -4.02
C THR A 99 -20.08 3.03 -2.60
N ASP A 100 -20.97 3.93 -2.25
CA ASP A 100 -21.01 4.49 -0.90
C ASP A 100 -21.28 3.40 0.16
N THR A 101 -22.07 2.37 -0.16
CA THR A 101 -22.33 1.22 0.71
C THR A 101 -21.06 0.41 0.97
N GLU A 102 -20.30 0.03 -0.07
CA GLU A 102 -19.02 -0.69 0.08
C GLU A 102 -18.03 0.11 0.93
N ILE A 103 -18.00 1.43 0.77
CA ILE A 103 -17.12 2.30 1.57
C ILE A 103 -17.56 2.31 3.05
N ASP A 104 -18.86 2.39 3.33
CA ASP A 104 -19.37 2.42 4.70
C ASP A 104 -19.14 1.08 5.40
N GLU A 105 -19.30 -0.04 4.70
CA GLU A 105 -18.95 -1.38 5.19
C GLU A 105 -17.44 -1.47 5.49
N ALA A 106 -16.58 -1.06 4.55
CA ALA A 106 -15.13 -1.08 4.75
C ALA A 106 -14.68 -0.19 5.92
N LEU A 107 -15.32 0.97 6.13
CA LEU A 107 -15.05 1.83 7.29
C LEU A 107 -15.54 1.20 8.59
N THR A 108 -16.65 0.49 8.56
CA THR A 108 -17.18 -0.25 9.72
C THR A 108 -16.23 -1.38 10.12
N ASP A 109 -15.71 -2.14 9.14
CA ASP A 109 -14.76 -3.25 9.36
C ASP A 109 -13.45 -2.80 10.03
N VAL A 110 -13.04 -1.57 9.78
CA VAL A 110 -11.86 -0.98 10.46
C VAL A 110 -12.21 -0.18 11.72
N GLY A 111 -13.44 -0.28 12.22
CA GLY A 111 -13.89 0.39 13.45
C GLY A 111 -14.03 1.92 13.31
N LEU A 112 -14.45 2.41 12.15
CA LEU A 112 -14.66 3.83 11.86
C LEU A 112 -16.11 4.16 11.49
N ALA A 113 -17.09 3.32 11.90
CA ALA A 113 -18.51 3.64 11.76
C ALA A 113 -18.83 4.99 12.41
N GLY A 114 -19.53 5.87 11.69
CA GLY A 114 -19.88 7.22 12.13
C GLY A 114 -18.84 8.30 11.80
N TYR A 115 -17.68 7.92 11.24
CA TYR A 115 -16.64 8.86 10.82
C TYR A 115 -16.61 9.13 9.30
N GLU A 116 -17.53 8.55 8.53
CA GLU A 116 -17.54 8.57 7.07
C GLU A 116 -17.47 9.99 6.49
N ASN A 117 -18.13 10.93 7.16
CA ASN A 117 -18.27 12.32 6.74
C ASN A 117 -17.46 13.32 7.59
N ALA A 118 -16.66 12.85 8.56
CA ALA A 118 -15.76 13.72 9.34
C ALA A 118 -14.61 14.21 8.46
N LEU A 119 -14.09 15.43 8.68
CA LEU A 119 -12.88 15.85 7.97
C LEU A 119 -11.68 15.01 8.41
N THR A 120 -10.98 14.42 7.45
CA THR A 120 -9.79 13.57 7.72
C THR A 120 -8.71 14.33 8.49
N ALA A 121 -8.60 15.65 8.34
CA ALA A 121 -7.68 16.46 9.11
C ALA A 121 -7.91 16.35 10.63
N ARG A 122 -9.15 16.13 11.08
CA ARG A 122 -9.55 16.04 12.49
C ARG A 122 -9.37 14.65 13.09
N LEU A 123 -9.09 13.65 12.29
CA LEU A 123 -8.88 12.28 12.76
C LEU A 123 -7.51 12.13 13.44
N SER A 124 -7.44 11.24 14.44
CA SER A 124 -6.18 10.82 15.05
C SER A 124 -5.28 10.09 14.05
N ALA A 125 -4.00 9.91 14.39
CA ALA A 125 -3.07 9.15 13.54
C ALA A 125 -3.54 7.71 13.34
N GLY A 126 -4.02 7.02 14.38
CA GLY A 126 -4.57 5.67 14.29
C GLY A 126 -5.84 5.62 13.44
N GLN A 127 -6.76 6.58 13.60
CA GLN A 127 -7.95 6.66 12.74
C GLN A 127 -7.58 6.88 11.27
N LYS A 128 -6.62 7.76 10.98
CA LYS A 128 -6.10 7.95 9.62
C LYS A 128 -5.50 6.67 9.05
N ARG A 129 -4.75 5.92 9.89
CA ARG A 129 -4.19 4.63 9.48
C ARG A 129 -5.30 3.64 9.15
N ARG A 130 -6.34 3.55 9.98
CA ARG A 130 -7.51 2.70 9.73
C ARG A 130 -8.26 3.08 8.45
N VAL A 131 -8.45 4.37 8.15
CA VAL A 131 -8.99 4.79 6.84
C VAL A 131 -8.13 4.26 5.68
N THR A 132 -6.80 4.30 5.81
CA THR A 132 -5.91 3.76 4.78
C THR A 132 -6.07 2.26 4.62
N LEU A 133 -6.20 1.51 5.73
CA LEU A 133 -6.39 0.06 5.72
C LEU A 133 -7.77 -0.35 5.21
N ALA A 134 -8.80 0.49 5.34
CA ALA A 134 -10.12 0.23 4.75
C ALA A 134 -10.07 -0.03 3.24
N ARG A 135 -9.02 0.42 2.55
CA ARG A 135 -8.77 0.11 1.13
C ARG A 135 -8.60 -1.39 0.84
N LEU A 136 -8.17 -2.17 1.82
CA LEU A 136 -8.01 -3.63 1.69
C LEU A 136 -9.36 -4.35 1.60
N PHE A 137 -10.44 -3.72 2.06
CA PHE A 137 -11.81 -4.25 2.05
C PHE A 137 -12.60 -3.79 0.81
N LEU A 138 -12.01 -2.93 -0.01
CA LEU A 138 -12.63 -2.43 -1.24
C LEU A 138 -12.10 -3.20 -2.47
N PRO A 139 -12.82 -3.21 -3.59
CA PRO A 139 -12.29 -3.70 -4.85
C PRO A 139 -10.98 -2.99 -5.19
N SER A 140 -9.87 -3.64 -4.94
CA SER A 140 -8.52 -3.10 -5.05
C SER A 140 -7.63 -4.02 -5.87
N GLY A 141 -6.40 -3.60 -6.13
CA GLY A 141 -5.46 -4.32 -7.00
C GLY A 141 -5.22 -5.78 -6.60
N ARG A 142 -4.86 -6.60 -7.57
CA ARG A 142 -4.49 -8.01 -7.36
C ARG A 142 -3.17 -8.20 -6.65
N LEU A 143 -2.28 -7.20 -6.71
CA LEU A 143 -1.01 -7.17 -6.00
C LEU A 143 -1.06 -6.12 -4.89
N TRP A 144 -0.88 -6.54 -3.65
CA TRP A 144 -0.82 -5.65 -2.50
C TRP A 144 0.62 -5.47 -2.04
N LEU A 145 1.07 -4.24 -1.99
CA LEU A 145 2.39 -3.83 -1.50
C LEU A 145 2.20 -3.03 -0.22
N LEU A 146 2.47 -3.65 0.93
CA LEU A 146 2.18 -3.09 2.24
C LEU A 146 3.48 -2.75 2.98
N ASP A 147 3.70 -1.46 3.25
CA ASP A 147 4.89 -0.95 3.94
C ASP A 147 4.53 -0.59 5.38
N GLU A 148 4.92 -1.44 6.32
CA GLU A 148 4.60 -1.33 7.75
C GLU A 148 3.10 -1.07 8.02
N PRO A 149 2.18 -1.93 7.54
CA PRO A 149 0.75 -1.63 7.53
C PRO A 149 0.15 -1.39 8.91
N PHE A 150 0.72 -1.96 9.96
CA PHE A 150 0.20 -1.88 11.33
C PHE A 150 0.86 -0.81 12.20
N THR A 151 1.79 -0.02 11.66
CA THR A 151 2.39 1.11 12.38
C THR A 151 1.31 2.14 12.73
N ALA A 152 1.38 2.69 13.96
CA ALA A 152 0.42 3.65 14.53
C ALA A 152 -0.97 3.07 14.87
N LEU A 153 -1.17 1.75 14.80
CA LEU A 153 -2.32 1.12 15.43
C LEU A 153 -1.99 0.83 16.90
N ASP A 154 -2.92 1.16 17.79
CA ASP A 154 -2.88 0.71 19.18
C ASP A 154 -3.34 -0.77 19.28
N VAL A 155 -3.00 -1.42 20.40
CA VAL A 155 -3.33 -2.85 20.63
C VAL A 155 -4.85 -3.11 20.58
N ALA A 156 -5.67 -2.08 20.77
CA ALA A 156 -7.14 -2.17 20.66
C ALA A 156 -7.65 -1.98 19.22
N GLY A 157 -6.77 -1.65 18.29
CA GLY A 157 -7.10 -1.41 16.87
C GLY A 157 -6.66 -2.53 15.92
N VAL A 158 -6.22 -3.69 16.46
CA VAL A 158 -5.84 -4.89 15.70
C VAL A 158 -6.86 -5.99 15.94
#